data_582a101e6d2d0fbf7e95e20a1afed83a
#
_entry.id   582a101e6d2d0fbf7e95e20a1afed83a
#
_cell.length_a   1.000
_cell.length_b   1.000
_cell.length_c   1.000
_cell.angle_alpha   90.00
_cell.angle_beta   90.00
_cell.angle_gamma   90.00
#
_symmetry.space_group_name_H-M   'P 1'
#
loop_
_entity.id
_entity.type
_entity.pdbx_description
1 polymer ?
#
loop_
_entity_poly.entity_id
_entity_poly.type
_entity_poly.pdbx_seq_one_letter_code
_entity_poly.pdbx_strand_id
1 'polypeptide(L)'
;MLKKCVMLAMVATLSAPAAASADWLFTPNIGAGFGGAASGREHLTYGASIGWMGAGVFGWEADFAYTPEFFEADDDSVDLFDSSNVTTFMVNAIIGVPAGGTTGGGFRPYFSGGLGMMSSNVTGAESLFEVTNHEFGFNVGAGAIGFVSDHVGFRGDLRYYRQFADPEPDNEFDIGLGSLDFWRASAGITFRW
;
A
#
# COMPACT_ATOMS: atom_id res chain seq x y z
N MET A 1 3.94 31.76 -24.13
CA MET A 1 2.99 30.95 -24.93
C MET A 1 3.37 29.47 -24.95
N LEU A 2 4.62 29.11 -25.14
CA LEU A 2 5.10 27.71 -25.21
C LEU A 2 4.71 26.85 -23.99
N LYS A 3 4.85 27.38 -22.76
CA LYS A 3 4.50 26.65 -21.50
C LYS A 3 3.00 26.32 -21.41
N LYS A 4 2.11 27.18 -21.92
CA LYS A 4 0.66 26.94 -21.95
C LYS A 4 0.29 25.89 -23.01
N CYS A 5 0.98 25.88 -24.14
CA CYS A 5 0.80 24.85 -25.18
C CYS A 5 1.27 23.48 -24.75
N VAL A 6 2.39 23.39 -23.99
CA VAL A 6 2.89 22.13 -23.45
C VAL A 6 1.92 21.57 -22.39
N MET A 7 1.38 22.44 -21.53
CA MET A 7 0.41 22.04 -20.52
C MET A 7 -0.92 21.59 -21.14
N LEU A 8 -1.38 22.27 -22.21
CA LEU A 8 -2.58 21.88 -22.93
C LEU A 8 -2.38 20.58 -23.72
N ALA A 9 -1.21 20.35 -24.30
CA ALA A 9 -0.85 19.10 -24.96
C ALA A 9 -0.78 17.93 -23.97
N MET A 10 -0.27 18.16 -22.75
CA MET A 10 -0.20 17.16 -21.70
C MET A 10 -1.60 16.78 -21.17
N VAL A 11 -2.52 17.75 -21.07
CA VAL A 11 -3.92 17.50 -20.70
C VAL A 11 -4.66 16.79 -21.85
N ALA A 12 -4.39 17.13 -23.10
CA ALA A 12 -5.03 16.51 -24.27
C ALA A 12 -4.57 15.04 -24.46
N THR A 13 -3.35 14.68 -24.10
CA THR A 13 -2.87 13.29 -24.16
C THR A 13 -3.48 12.43 -23.03
N LEU A 14 -3.89 13.04 -21.92
CA LEU A 14 -4.61 12.35 -20.84
C LEU A 14 -6.11 12.14 -21.15
N SER A 15 -6.66 12.88 -22.12
CA SER A 15 -8.08 12.83 -22.51
C SER A 15 -8.34 12.05 -23.81
N ALA A 16 -7.33 11.44 -24.42
CA ALA A 16 -7.55 10.56 -25.54
C ALA A 16 -8.40 9.37 -25.07
N PRO A 17 -9.61 9.12 -25.63
CA PRO A 17 -10.36 7.92 -25.32
C PRO A 17 -9.60 6.76 -25.93
N ALA A 18 -8.78 6.11 -25.12
CA ALA A 18 -8.31 4.79 -25.45
C ALA A 18 -9.56 3.91 -25.46
N ALA A 19 -9.98 3.46 -26.63
CA ALA A 19 -10.88 2.31 -26.79
C ALA A 19 -10.12 1.01 -26.37
N ALA A 20 -9.34 1.10 -25.32
CA ALA A 20 -8.64 0.02 -24.68
C ALA A 20 -9.52 -0.39 -23.51
N SER A 21 -9.91 -1.63 -23.46
CA SER A 21 -10.65 -2.21 -22.34
C SER A 21 -9.97 -1.81 -21.05
N ALA A 22 -10.68 -1.01 -20.28
CA ALA A 22 -10.23 -0.61 -18.96
C ALA A 22 -10.73 -1.67 -17.99
N ASP A 23 -9.82 -2.25 -17.23
CA ASP A 23 -10.13 -3.28 -16.26
C ASP A 23 -10.30 -2.65 -14.87
N TRP A 24 -11.42 -2.93 -14.22
CA TRP A 24 -11.54 -2.78 -12.79
C TRP A 24 -10.98 -4.02 -12.10
N LEU A 25 -10.21 -3.81 -11.07
CA LEU A 25 -9.54 -4.86 -10.31
C LEU A 25 -9.93 -4.76 -8.85
N PHE A 26 -10.35 -5.87 -8.25
CA PHE A 26 -10.52 -6.00 -6.81
C PHE A 26 -9.66 -7.15 -6.31
N THR A 27 -8.84 -6.90 -5.28
CA THR A 27 -7.88 -7.88 -4.78
C THR A 27 -7.93 -7.95 -3.26
N PRO A 28 -8.70 -8.87 -2.66
CA PRO A 28 -8.46 -9.27 -1.27
C PRO A 28 -7.10 -9.95 -1.17
N ASN A 29 -6.34 -9.62 -0.13
CA ASN A 29 -4.98 -10.11 0.04
C ASN A 29 -4.65 -10.39 1.51
N ILE A 30 -3.65 -11.24 1.69
CA ILE A 30 -2.95 -11.46 2.95
C ILE A 30 -1.47 -11.16 2.73
N GLY A 31 -0.78 -10.74 3.77
CA GLY A 31 0.62 -10.39 3.67
C GLY A 31 1.34 -10.49 5.00
N ALA A 32 2.61 -10.12 4.96
CA ALA A 32 3.43 -9.99 6.14
C ALA A 32 4.22 -8.69 6.08
N GLY A 33 4.22 -7.95 7.20
CA GLY A 33 5.09 -6.80 7.43
C GLY A 33 6.42 -7.25 8.04
N PHE A 34 7.54 -6.69 7.59
CA PHE A 34 8.87 -7.02 8.09
C PHE A 34 9.87 -5.88 7.88
N GLY A 35 10.97 -5.90 8.63
CA GLY A 35 12.03 -4.90 8.54
C GLY A 35 11.62 -3.52 9.08
N GLY A 36 12.58 -2.64 9.30
CA GLY A 36 12.31 -1.31 9.85
C GLY A 36 11.63 -1.39 11.22
N ALA A 37 10.52 -0.67 11.40
CA ALA A 37 9.74 -0.69 12.62
C ALA A 37 9.07 -2.06 12.91
N ALA A 38 8.92 -2.93 11.91
CA ALA A 38 8.44 -4.31 12.04
C ALA A 38 9.58 -5.30 12.29
N SER A 39 10.76 -4.83 12.74
CA SER A 39 11.91 -5.70 13.01
C SER A 39 11.70 -6.52 14.27
N GLY A 40 11.81 -7.85 14.14
CA GLY A 40 11.68 -8.80 15.24
C GLY A 40 10.78 -9.99 14.91
N ARG A 41 9.64 -9.75 14.27
CA ARG A 41 8.69 -10.79 13.82
C ARG A 41 8.05 -10.43 12.49
N GLU A 42 7.54 -11.43 11.79
CA GLU A 42 6.66 -11.23 10.63
C GLU A 42 5.24 -10.97 11.15
N HIS A 43 4.71 -9.78 10.88
CA HIS A 43 3.37 -9.40 11.31
C HIS A 43 2.37 -9.67 10.20
N LEU A 44 1.43 -10.58 10.47
CA LEU A 44 0.39 -10.95 9.52
C LEU A 44 -0.50 -9.75 9.20
N THR A 45 -0.69 -9.46 7.92
CA THR A 45 -1.47 -8.34 7.42
C THR A 45 -2.66 -8.86 6.61
N TYR A 46 -3.82 -8.27 6.81
CA TYR A 46 -5.02 -8.51 6.01
C TYR A 46 -5.36 -7.23 5.24
N GLY A 47 -5.69 -7.37 3.96
CA GLY A 47 -5.98 -6.20 3.15
C GLY A 47 -6.90 -6.47 1.98
N ALA A 48 -7.25 -5.38 1.33
CA ALA A 48 -7.93 -5.40 0.05
C ALA A 48 -7.56 -4.17 -0.77
N SER A 49 -7.51 -4.32 -2.07
CA SER A 49 -7.35 -3.19 -2.97
C SER A 49 -8.43 -3.16 -4.04
N ILE A 50 -8.80 -1.96 -4.46
CA ILE A 50 -9.61 -1.71 -5.64
C ILE A 50 -8.86 -0.76 -6.55
N GLY A 51 -8.81 -1.05 -7.83
CA GLY A 51 -8.09 -0.24 -8.79
C GLY A 51 -8.68 -0.33 -10.19
N TRP A 52 -8.16 0.52 -11.03
CA TRP A 52 -8.50 0.59 -12.42
C TRP A 52 -7.21 0.63 -13.25
N MET A 53 -7.14 -0.13 -14.34
CA MET A 53 -6.00 -0.15 -15.25
C MET A 53 -6.45 0.02 -16.70
N GLY A 54 -6.07 1.14 -17.33
CA GLY A 54 -6.29 1.38 -18.75
C GLY A 54 -5.31 0.59 -19.62
N ALA A 55 -5.81 -0.22 -20.53
CA ALA A 55 -5.01 -1.11 -21.40
C ALA A 55 -3.97 -1.98 -20.64
N GLY A 56 -4.15 -2.13 -19.33
CA GLY A 56 -3.22 -2.88 -18.48
C GLY A 56 -1.86 -2.23 -18.26
N VAL A 57 -1.64 -0.98 -18.73
CA VAL A 57 -0.36 -0.28 -18.61
C VAL A 57 -0.39 0.76 -17.49
N PHE A 58 -1.31 1.69 -17.52
CA PHE A 58 -1.43 2.74 -16.50
C PHE A 58 -2.70 2.57 -15.70
N GLY A 59 -2.60 2.75 -14.41
CA GLY A 59 -3.74 2.65 -13.52
C GLY A 59 -3.54 3.37 -12.21
N TRP A 60 -4.59 3.32 -11.40
CA TRP A 60 -4.57 3.73 -10.01
C TRP A 60 -5.19 2.65 -9.13
N GLU A 61 -4.88 2.68 -7.86
CA GLU A 61 -5.35 1.72 -6.87
C GLU A 61 -5.55 2.41 -5.53
N ALA A 62 -6.65 2.12 -4.86
CA ALA A 62 -6.81 2.34 -3.43
C ALA A 62 -6.52 1.01 -2.71
N ASP A 63 -5.55 1.02 -1.80
CA ASP A 63 -5.10 -0.14 -1.01
C ASP A 63 -5.38 0.13 0.46
N PHE A 64 -6.06 -0.82 1.10
CA PHE A 64 -6.30 -0.83 2.54
C PHE A 64 -5.67 -2.07 3.14
N ALA A 65 -4.96 -1.90 4.26
CA ALA A 65 -4.43 -3.03 5.01
C ALA A 65 -4.45 -2.78 6.51
N TYR A 66 -4.64 -3.87 7.26
CA TYR A 66 -4.66 -3.93 8.70
C TYR A 66 -3.69 -4.99 9.20
N THR A 67 -2.80 -4.60 10.09
CA THR A 67 -1.80 -5.46 10.70
C THR A 67 -2.01 -5.44 12.22
N PRO A 68 -2.59 -6.48 12.80
CA PRO A 68 -2.70 -6.61 14.25
C PRO A 68 -1.32 -6.92 14.87
N GLU A 69 -1.17 -6.64 16.15
CA GLU A 69 -0.01 -7.04 16.98
C GLU A 69 1.35 -6.56 16.39
N PHE A 70 1.37 -5.31 15.86
CA PHE A 70 2.53 -4.82 15.11
C PHE A 70 3.75 -4.48 15.99
N PHE A 71 3.54 -4.11 17.27
CA PHE A 71 4.60 -3.68 18.20
C PHE A 71 4.75 -4.60 19.41
N GLU A 72 4.32 -5.86 19.34
CA GLU A 72 4.50 -6.79 20.45
C GLU A 72 5.97 -7.18 20.64
N ALA A 73 6.45 -7.07 21.89
CA ALA A 73 7.79 -7.47 22.29
C ALA A 73 7.87 -8.99 22.51
N ASP A 74 9.10 -9.55 22.40
CA ASP A 74 9.37 -10.96 22.67
C ASP A 74 8.96 -11.38 24.10
N ASP A 75 8.57 -12.63 24.23
CA ASP A 75 7.96 -13.38 25.36
C ASP A 75 8.66 -13.25 26.74
N ASP A 76 9.80 -12.57 26.86
CA ASP A 76 10.57 -12.40 28.11
C ASP A 76 10.55 -10.98 28.69
N SER A 77 9.89 -10.03 28.06
CA SER A 77 9.71 -8.68 28.59
C SER A 77 8.27 -8.48 29.06
N VAL A 78 8.13 -7.89 30.24
CA VAL A 78 6.84 -7.51 30.85
C VAL A 78 5.98 -6.83 29.76
N ASP A 79 4.85 -7.46 29.38
CA ASP A 79 3.89 -6.91 28.44
C ASP A 79 3.40 -5.53 28.94
N LEU A 80 4.05 -4.49 28.45
CA LEU A 80 3.65 -3.10 28.73
C LEU A 80 2.53 -2.62 27.79
N PHE A 81 2.22 -3.41 26.74
CA PHE A 81 1.23 -3.05 25.72
C PHE A 81 0.20 -4.18 25.60
N ASP A 82 -1.07 -3.85 25.82
CA ASP A 82 -2.20 -4.79 25.76
C ASP A 82 -2.66 -5.08 24.32
N SER A 83 -2.48 -4.13 23.41
CA SER A 83 -2.71 -4.32 21.98
C SER A 83 -2.04 -3.24 21.14
N SER A 84 -1.54 -3.63 19.99
CA SER A 84 -0.98 -2.71 18.99
C SER A 84 -1.48 -3.08 17.60
N ASN A 85 -1.76 -2.09 16.77
CA ASN A 85 -2.11 -2.35 15.38
C ASN A 85 -1.66 -1.22 14.46
N VAL A 86 -1.40 -1.57 13.21
CA VAL A 86 -1.11 -0.61 12.14
C VAL A 86 -2.13 -0.76 11.03
N THR A 87 -2.77 0.34 10.69
CA THR A 87 -3.70 0.43 9.56
C THR A 87 -3.12 1.35 8.50
N THR A 88 -3.14 0.92 7.25
CA THR A 88 -2.68 1.73 6.12
C THR A 88 -3.80 1.91 5.11
N PHE A 89 -3.95 3.14 4.61
CA PHE A 89 -4.79 3.46 3.47
C PHE A 89 -3.99 4.28 2.46
N MET A 90 -3.76 3.71 1.28
CA MET A 90 -2.90 4.30 0.25
C MET A 90 -3.62 4.45 -1.07
N VAL A 91 -3.37 5.55 -1.76
CA VAL A 91 -3.75 5.75 -3.17
C VAL A 91 -2.50 5.69 -4.02
N ASN A 92 -2.44 4.74 -4.94
CA ASN A 92 -1.27 4.40 -5.72
C ASN A 92 -1.49 4.65 -7.21
N ALA A 93 -0.47 5.15 -7.89
CA ALA A 93 -0.33 4.99 -9.33
C ALA A 93 0.32 3.64 -9.63
N ILE A 94 -0.13 2.98 -10.68
CA ILE A 94 0.41 1.69 -11.14
C ILE A 94 0.87 1.83 -12.58
N ILE A 95 2.05 1.27 -12.87
CA ILE A 95 2.58 1.14 -14.22
C ILE A 95 2.89 -0.34 -14.45
N GLY A 96 2.14 -0.98 -15.33
CA GLY A 96 2.26 -2.41 -15.64
C GLY A 96 2.68 -2.66 -17.09
N VAL A 97 3.15 -3.87 -17.35
CA VAL A 97 3.47 -4.36 -18.69
C VAL A 97 2.66 -5.62 -18.95
N PRO A 98 1.60 -5.58 -19.77
CA PRO A 98 0.81 -6.77 -20.09
C PRO A 98 1.63 -7.71 -21.00
N ALA A 99 2.04 -8.84 -20.45
CA ALA A 99 2.67 -9.92 -21.22
C ALA A 99 1.63 -11.01 -21.50
N GLY A 100 1.40 -11.33 -22.76
CA GLY A 100 0.39 -12.31 -23.17
C GLY A 100 -0.98 -11.71 -23.51
N GLY A 101 -1.09 -10.37 -23.58
CA GLY A 101 -2.32 -9.68 -23.97
C GLY A 101 -3.10 -9.09 -22.78
N THR A 102 -4.19 -8.40 -23.11
CA THR A 102 -5.06 -7.73 -22.13
C THR A 102 -6.33 -8.52 -21.80
N THR A 103 -6.61 -9.58 -22.53
CA THR A 103 -7.78 -10.46 -22.38
C THR A 103 -7.33 -11.90 -22.17
N GLY A 104 -8.14 -12.70 -21.49
CA GLY A 104 -7.81 -14.09 -21.18
C GLY A 104 -6.77 -14.24 -20.08
N GLY A 105 -6.05 -15.33 -20.11
CA GLY A 105 -4.89 -15.58 -19.26
C GLY A 105 -3.72 -14.70 -19.67
N GLY A 106 -2.99 -14.16 -18.71
CA GLY A 106 -1.83 -13.31 -19.00
C GLY A 106 -1.03 -13.00 -17.73
N PHE A 107 0.16 -12.48 -17.90
CA PHE A 107 1.04 -12.06 -16.82
C PHE A 107 1.31 -10.56 -16.91
N ARG A 108 1.16 -9.86 -15.81
CA ARG A 108 1.28 -8.40 -15.76
C ARG A 108 2.17 -7.99 -14.60
N PRO A 109 3.49 -7.91 -14.81
CA PRO A 109 4.38 -7.27 -13.85
C PRO A 109 4.09 -5.77 -13.80
N TYR A 110 4.23 -5.17 -12.61
CA TYR A 110 3.97 -3.75 -12.42
C TYR A 110 4.87 -3.14 -11.35
N PHE A 111 5.02 -1.82 -11.43
CA PHE A 111 5.49 -0.96 -10.35
C PHE A 111 4.35 -0.12 -9.82
N SER A 112 4.37 0.18 -8.53
CA SER A 112 3.41 1.06 -7.89
C SER A 112 4.09 2.04 -6.97
N GLY A 113 3.48 3.20 -6.82
CA GLY A 113 3.90 4.20 -5.85
C GLY A 113 2.74 5.10 -5.51
N GLY A 114 2.64 5.49 -4.25
CA GLY A 114 1.50 6.26 -3.79
C GLY A 114 1.72 6.96 -2.48
N LEU A 115 0.68 7.69 -2.10
CA LEU A 115 0.59 8.46 -0.87
C LEU A 115 -0.65 8.04 -0.10
N GLY A 116 -0.62 8.19 1.21
CA GLY A 116 -1.78 7.87 2.03
C GLY A 116 -1.57 8.09 3.51
N MET A 117 -2.47 7.51 4.28
CA MET A 117 -2.47 7.60 5.74
C MET A 117 -2.00 6.28 6.33
N MET A 118 -1.17 6.40 7.34
CA MET A 118 -0.71 5.30 8.20
C MET A 118 -1.16 5.64 9.61
N SER A 119 -1.95 4.76 10.21
CA SER A 119 -2.43 4.93 11.59
C SER A 119 -1.85 3.83 12.44
N SER A 120 -1.17 4.19 13.50
CA SER A 120 -0.70 3.28 14.54
C SER A 120 -1.48 3.52 15.82
N ASN A 121 -2.07 2.47 16.37
CA ASN A 121 -2.72 2.49 17.67
C ASN A 121 -1.95 1.61 18.63
N VAL A 122 -1.59 2.16 19.77
CA VAL A 122 -0.94 1.44 20.88
C VAL A 122 -1.75 1.69 22.14
N THR A 123 -2.25 0.61 22.75
CA THR A 123 -2.99 0.66 24.01
C THR A 123 -2.10 0.10 25.12
N GLY A 124 -1.80 0.93 26.14
CA GLY A 124 -1.03 0.48 27.30
C GLY A 124 -1.84 -0.41 28.25
N ALA A 125 -1.17 -1.32 28.97
CA ALA A 125 -1.73 -2.37 29.83
C ALA A 125 -2.67 -1.87 30.96
N GLU A 126 -2.72 -0.58 31.26
CA GLU A 126 -3.65 -0.02 32.25
C GLU A 126 -4.79 0.82 31.64
N SER A 127 -5.04 0.72 30.32
CA SER A 127 -6.10 1.47 29.60
C SER A 127 -6.16 2.98 29.89
N LEU A 128 -5.12 3.55 30.47
CA LEU A 128 -5.04 4.97 30.83
C LEU A 128 -4.46 5.84 29.71
N PHE A 129 -3.84 5.21 28.68
CA PHE A 129 -3.24 5.89 27.54
C PHE A 129 -3.57 5.15 26.26
N GLU A 130 -4.45 5.72 25.46
CA GLU A 130 -4.69 5.36 24.07
C GLU A 130 -4.01 6.42 23.19
N VAL A 131 -2.93 6.04 22.51
CA VAL A 131 -2.25 6.93 21.57
C VAL A 131 -2.61 6.49 20.16
N THR A 132 -3.46 7.28 19.51
CA THR A 132 -3.78 7.14 18.11
C THR A 132 -2.99 8.17 17.32
N ASN A 133 -2.04 7.72 16.52
CA ASN A 133 -1.27 8.58 15.64
C ASN A 133 -1.70 8.37 14.18
N HIS A 134 -2.10 9.45 13.51
CA HIS A 134 -2.45 9.45 12.10
C HIS A 134 -1.41 10.27 11.33
N GLU A 135 -0.59 9.62 10.56
CA GLU A 135 0.45 10.31 9.81
C GLU A 135 0.34 10.02 8.32
N PHE A 136 0.72 11.00 7.52
CA PHE A 136 0.86 10.83 6.09
C PHE A 136 2.17 10.12 5.77
N GLY A 137 2.12 9.26 4.76
CA GLY A 137 3.28 8.53 4.29
C GLY A 137 3.21 8.24 2.80
N PHE A 138 4.24 7.60 2.31
CA PHE A 138 4.29 7.10 0.94
C PHE A 138 4.61 5.61 0.92
N ASN A 139 4.29 4.98 -0.19
CA ASN A 139 4.79 3.66 -0.51
C ASN A 139 5.37 3.60 -1.92
N VAL A 140 6.30 2.69 -2.13
CA VAL A 140 6.79 2.30 -3.45
C VAL A 140 6.96 0.78 -3.47
N GLY A 141 6.66 0.17 -4.60
CA GLY A 141 6.77 -1.27 -4.69
C GLY A 141 6.67 -1.82 -6.10
N ALA A 142 6.78 -3.12 -6.18
CA ALA A 142 6.63 -3.88 -7.41
C ALA A 142 5.85 -5.17 -7.14
N GLY A 143 5.17 -5.65 -8.17
CA GLY A 143 4.41 -6.88 -8.08
C GLY A 143 4.10 -7.46 -9.45
N ALA A 144 3.30 -8.50 -9.44
CA ALA A 144 2.80 -9.11 -10.66
C ALA A 144 1.39 -9.67 -10.44
N ILE A 145 0.58 -9.61 -11.50
CA ILE A 145 -0.72 -10.26 -11.57
C ILE A 145 -0.64 -11.35 -12.65
N GLY A 146 -0.93 -12.59 -12.28
CA GLY A 146 -1.09 -13.71 -13.22
C GLY A 146 -2.57 -14.03 -13.39
N PHE A 147 -3.15 -13.72 -14.55
CA PHE A 147 -4.54 -14.05 -14.85
C PHE A 147 -4.65 -15.48 -15.36
N VAL A 148 -5.54 -16.25 -14.78
CA VAL A 148 -5.87 -17.63 -15.19
C VAL A 148 -7.12 -17.65 -16.08
N SER A 149 -7.92 -16.59 -16.06
CA SER A 149 -9.09 -16.38 -16.89
C SER A 149 -9.30 -14.88 -17.16
N ASP A 150 -10.36 -14.53 -17.90
CA ASP A 150 -10.76 -13.13 -18.11
C ASP A 150 -11.10 -12.40 -16.82
N HIS A 151 -11.52 -13.10 -15.77
CA HIS A 151 -12.09 -12.50 -14.58
C HIS A 151 -11.30 -12.78 -13.29
N VAL A 152 -10.37 -13.76 -13.31
CA VAL A 152 -9.67 -14.20 -12.09
C VAL A 152 -8.18 -14.31 -12.33
N GLY A 153 -7.42 -13.79 -11.40
CA GLY A 153 -5.96 -13.87 -11.37
C GLY A 153 -5.43 -14.00 -9.94
N PHE A 154 -4.14 -14.25 -9.83
CA PHE A 154 -3.37 -14.22 -8.61
C PHE A 154 -2.43 -13.03 -8.64
N ARG A 155 -2.31 -12.35 -7.52
CA ARG A 155 -1.44 -11.19 -7.38
C ARG A 155 -0.44 -11.42 -6.26
N GLY A 156 0.82 -11.02 -6.49
CA GLY A 156 1.83 -10.91 -5.47
C GLY A 156 2.55 -9.57 -5.59
N ASP A 157 2.80 -8.92 -4.48
CA ASP A 157 3.56 -7.67 -4.46
C ASP A 157 4.44 -7.51 -3.22
N LEU A 158 5.47 -6.68 -3.36
CA LEU A 158 6.38 -6.26 -2.33
C LEU A 158 6.41 -4.73 -2.33
N ARG A 159 6.14 -4.12 -1.18
CA ARG A 159 6.08 -2.66 -1.02
C ARG A 159 6.86 -2.21 0.19
N TYR A 160 7.54 -1.08 0.05
CA TYR A 160 8.14 -0.33 1.13
C TYR A 160 7.23 0.83 1.51
N TYR A 161 6.99 1.01 2.79
CA TYR A 161 6.17 2.06 3.38
C TYR A 161 7.06 2.93 4.25
N ARG A 162 6.80 4.25 4.22
CA ARG A 162 7.48 5.20 5.10
C ARG A 162 6.58 6.39 5.40
N GLN A 163 6.52 6.75 6.67
CA GLN A 163 5.88 7.99 7.11
C GLN A 163 6.73 9.19 6.76
N PHE A 164 6.09 10.33 6.47
CA PHE A 164 6.78 11.61 6.43
C PHE A 164 7.08 12.03 7.88
N ALA A 165 8.33 12.27 8.21
CA ALA A 165 8.69 12.83 9.51
C ALA A 165 8.15 14.27 9.56
N ASP A 166 7.25 14.57 10.50
CA ASP A 166 6.93 15.94 10.83
C ASP A 166 8.11 16.55 11.60
N PRO A 167 8.69 17.66 11.13
CA PRO A 167 9.65 18.42 11.90
C PRO A 167 8.91 19.30 12.91
N GLU A 168 8.41 18.75 14.01
CA GLU A 168 8.00 19.57 15.15
C GLU A 168 9.19 19.75 16.09
N PRO A 169 9.69 21.01 16.27
CA PRO A 169 10.96 21.25 16.96
C PRO A 169 10.90 21.34 18.47
N ASP A 170 9.78 21.21 19.18
CA ASP A 170 9.75 21.64 20.60
C ASP A 170 8.84 20.83 21.55
N ASN A 171 8.76 19.51 21.46
CA ASN A 171 8.16 18.73 22.53
C ASN A 171 9.21 17.88 23.26
N GLU A 172 9.57 18.28 24.49
CA GLU A 172 10.50 17.63 25.43
C GLU A 172 10.05 16.21 25.89
N PHE A 173 8.98 15.67 25.31
CA PHE A 173 8.47 14.31 25.52
C PHE A 173 8.27 13.57 24.19
N ASP A 174 9.13 13.79 23.21
CA ASP A 174 9.24 12.90 22.06
C ASP A 174 9.87 11.58 22.54
N ILE A 175 9.04 10.60 22.84
CA ILE A 175 9.45 9.22 22.86
C ILE A 175 9.71 8.92 21.38
N GLY A 176 10.95 9.15 20.91
CA GLY A 176 11.38 9.04 19.52
C GLY A 176 10.96 7.71 18.88
N LEU A 177 9.69 7.58 18.59
CA LEU A 177 9.15 6.62 17.64
C LEU A 177 9.61 7.14 16.27
N GLY A 178 10.83 6.77 15.90
CA GLY A 178 11.40 7.10 14.61
C GLY A 178 10.38 6.85 13.50
N SER A 179 10.45 7.61 12.42
CA SER A 179 9.52 7.53 11.28
C SER A 179 9.21 6.07 10.97
N LEU A 180 7.93 5.68 11.09
CA LEU A 180 7.49 4.31 10.84
C LEU A 180 7.84 3.95 9.39
N ASP A 181 8.73 2.99 9.22
CA ASP A 181 9.07 2.43 7.93
C ASP A 181 9.10 0.91 8.02
N PHE A 182 8.60 0.24 7.00
CA PHE A 182 8.58 -1.22 6.93
C PHE A 182 8.37 -1.72 5.49
N TRP A 183 8.69 -2.98 5.28
CA TRP A 183 8.35 -3.72 4.07
C TRP A 183 7.10 -4.55 4.29
N ARG A 184 6.26 -4.67 3.25
CA ARG A 184 5.12 -5.58 3.22
C ARG A 184 5.20 -6.45 1.96
N ALA A 185 5.25 -7.78 2.14
CA ALA A 185 4.99 -8.73 1.08
C ALA A 185 3.53 -9.20 1.19
N SER A 186 2.81 -9.24 0.07
CA SER A 186 1.42 -9.69 0.06
C SER A 186 1.09 -10.58 -1.14
N ALA A 187 0.11 -11.46 -0.95
CA ALA A 187 -0.46 -12.29 -1.99
C ALA A 187 -1.99 -12.25 -1.92
N GLY A 188 -2.65 -12.28 -3.07
CA GLY A 188 -4.10 -12.17 -3.13
C GLY A 188 -4.70 -12.76 -4.40
N ILE A 189 -6.03 -12.80 -4.43
CA ILE A 189 -6.81 -13.18 -5.60
C ILE A 189 -7.37 -11.90 -6.22
N THR A 190 -7.10 -11.70 -7.50
CA THR A 190 -7.58 -10.52 -8.24
C THR A 190 -8.79 -10.89 -9.07
N PHE A 191 -9.87 -10.17 -8.86
CA PHE A 191 -11.07 -10.21 -9.70
C PHE A 191 -11.02 -9.05 -10.68
N ARG A 192 -11.32 -9.32 -11.95
CA ARG A 192 -11.30 -8.36 -13.06
C ARG A 192 -12.67 -8.32 -13.76
N TRP A 193 -13.18 -7.12 -14.06
CA TRP A 193 -14.41 -6.89 -14.85
C TRP A 193 -14.33 -5.62 -15.66
#